data_a5e8cbd8bd21b61bd005eab1adbf3410
#
_entry.id   a5e8cbd8bd21b61bd005eab1adbf3410
#
_cell.length_a   1.000
_cell.length_b   1.000
_cell.length_c   1.000
_cell.angle_alpha   90.00
_cell.angle_beta   90.00
_cell.angle_gamma   90.00
#
_symmetry.space_group_name_H-M   'P 1'
#
loop_
_entity.id
_entity.type
_entity.pdbx_description
1 polymer ?
#
loop_
_entity_poly.entity_id
_entity_poly.type
_entity_poly.pdbx_seq_one_letter_code
_entity_poly.pdbx_strand_id
1 'polypeptide(L)'
;DNDQLLDSDYPLIGLINLARLDHRKLVATNNTVELKNKLQGAGNHLTQCIVKYWSQNRHIQMRFDVRDAKAGDPEGMQQGVNVWGEVYDSVHWATTPLSNRSRGFVWFFSFLAWYEDVKRQGQNVILLLDEPGLSLHGRAQADLLRYFDAELSVHQLLYTTHSPFMIDPTKFERVRIVQDLGIDAPEALPKEEDGTKV
;
A
#
# COMPACT_ATOMS: atom_id res chain seq x y z
N ASP A 1 -19.79 4.67 14.77
CA ASP A 1 -19.49 5.81 13.92
C ASP A 1 -18.57 5.35 12.77
N ASN A 2 -19.21 5.00 11.62
CA ASN A 2 -18.51 4.49 10.43
C ASN A 2 -17.60 5.53 9.77
N ASP A 3 -17.75 6.81 10.06
CA ASP A 3 -16.93 7.88 9.48
C ASP A 3 -15.48 7.86 10.05
N GLN A 4 -15.27 7.44 11.30
CA GLN A 4 -13.93 7.40 11.89
C GLN A 4 -13.06 6.23 11.38
N LEU A 5 -13.65 5.12 10.97
CA LEU A 5 -12.92 3.99 10.39
C LEU A 5 -12.37 4.31 9.01
N LEU A 6 -13.09 5.12 8.24
CA LEU A 6 -12.64 5.58 6.91
C LEU A 6 -11.48 6.57 7.01
N ASP A 7 -11.45 7.43 8.02
CA ASP A 7 -10.38 8.43 8.17
C ASP A 7 -9.01 7.83 8.51
N SER A 8 -8.95 6.56 8.92
CA SER A 8 -7.71 5.85 9.27
C SER A 8 -7.28 4.80 8.24
N ASP A 9 -8.17 4.36 7.34
CA ASP A 9 -7.87 3.33 6.33
C ASP A 9 -7.55 3.98 4.97
N TYR A 10 -6.35 4.55 4.88
CA TYR A 10 -5.87 5.20 3.65
C TYR A 10 -5.94 4.33 2.38
N PRO A 11 -5.66 3.00 2.41
CA PRO A 11 -5.82 2.15 1.24
C PRO A 11 -7.27 2.05 0.75
N LEU A 12 -8.22 1.96 1.67
CA LEU A 12 -9.65 1.92 1.33
C LEU A 12 -10.12 3.27 0.79
N ILE A 13 -9.68 4.36 1.39
CA ILE A 13 -9.96 5.72 0.90
C ILE A 13 -9.41 5.88 -0.50
N GLY A 14 -8.15 5.48 -0.75
CA GLY A 14 -7.54 5.53 -2.08
C GLY A 14 -8.34 4.74 -3.11
N LEU A 15 -8.80 3.54 -2.77
CA LEU A 15 -9.64 2.72 -3.65
C LEU A 15 -10.99 3.40 -3.97
N ILE A 16 -11.66 3.94 -2.95
CA ILE A 16 -12.95 4.64 -3.08
C ILE A 16 -12.78 5.86 -3.99
N ASN A 17 -11.72 6.64 -3.80
CA ASN A 17 -11.43 7.82 -4.59
C ASN A 17 -11.07 7.45 -6.04
N LEU A 18 -10.27 6.40 -6.27
CA LEU A 18 -9.95 5.89 -7.60
C LEU A 18 -11.22 5.42 -8.34
N ALA A 19 -12.13 4.79 -7.64
CA ALA A 19 -13.43 4.37 -8.17
C ALA A 19 -14.40 5.56 -8.38
N ARG A 20 -14.01 6.77 -7.98
CA ARG A 20 -14.87 7.99 -8.00
C ARG A 20 -16.18 7.76 -7.26
N LEU A 21 -16.10 7.10 -6.12
CA LEU A 21 -17.24 6.84 -5.26
C LEU A 21 -17.32 7.91 -4.18
N ASP A 22 -18.52 8.36 -3.89
CA ASP A 22 -18.80 9.16 -2.70
C ASP A 22 -19.19 8.19 -1.58
N HIS A 23 -18.32 8.02 -0.58
CA HIS A 23 -18.57 7.11 0.53
C HIS A 23 -19.89 7.40 1.27
N ARG A 24 -20.30 8.65 1.32
CA ARG A 24 -21.59 9.07 1.95
C ARG A 24 -22.78 8.60 1.15
N LYS A 25 -22.62 8.42 -0.15
CA LYS A 25 -23.67 7.92 -1.07
C LYS A 25 -23.63 6.40 -1.23
N LEU A 26 -22.54 5.72 -0.84
CA LEU A 26 -22.44 4.27 -0.91
C LEU A 26 -23.51 3.56 -0.07
N VAL A 27 -23.87 4.15 1.07
CA VAL A 27 -24.92 3.63 1.96
C VAL A 27 -26.33 3.87 1.41
N ALA A 28 -26.50 4.83 0.50
CA ALA A 28 -27.80 5.27 -0.02
C ALA A 28 -28.10 4.80 -1.46
N THR A 29 -27.13 4.18 -2.15
CA THR A 29 -27.33 3.80 -3.56
C THR A 29 -27.92 2.40 -3.69
N ASN A 30 -29.18 2.33 -4.08
CA ASN A 30 -29.84 1.10 -4.56
C ASN A 30 -29.25 0.58 -5.91
N ASN A 31 -28.16 1.17 -6.42
CA ASN A 31 -27.57 0.81 -7.71
C ASN A 31 -26.25 0.04 -7.55
N THR A 32 -26.37 -1.19 -7.11
CA THR A 32 -25.22 -2.13 -6.92
C THR A 32 -24.43 -2.34 -8.23
N VAL A 33 -25.08 -2.26 -9.39
CA VAL A 33 -24.41 -2.48 -10.69
C VAL A 33 -23.45 -1.32 -11.01
N GLU A 34 -23.87 -0.09 -10.81
CA GLU A 34 -22.98 1.07 -11.02
C GLU A 34 -21.77 1.02 -10.09
N LEU A 35 -22.01 0.66 -8.82
CA LEU A 35 -20.95 0.51 -7.82
C LEU A 35 -19.93 -0.57 -8.22
N LYS A 36 -20.41 -1.75 -8.66
CA LYS A 36 -19.56 -2.82 -9.16
C LYS A 36 -18.72 -2.37 -10.36
N ASN A 37 -19.31 -1.68 -11.32
CA ASN A 37 -18.61 -1.20 -12.51
C ASN A 37 -17.50 -0.19 -12.16
N LYS A 38 -17.76 0.72 -11.23
CA LYS A 38 -16.76 1.70 -10.77
C LYS A 38 -15.60 1.03 -10.05
N LEU A 39 -15.89 0.10 -9.14
CA LEU A 39 -14.88 -0.67 -8.43
C LEU A 39 -14.08 -1.56 -9.36
N GLN A 40 -14.71 -2.16 -10.38
CA GLN A 40 -13.99 -2.92 -11.40
C GLN A 40 -13.04 -2.02 -12.19
N GLY A 41 -13.45 -0.81 -12.55
CA GLY A 41 -12.57 0.17 -13.19
C GLY A 41 -11.34 0.51 -12.35
N ALA A 42 -11.53 0.76 -11.04
CA ALA A 42 -10.43 0.96 -10.09
C ALA A 42 -9.53 -0.27 -9.98
N GLY A 43 -10.11 -1.47 -9.90
CA GLY A 43 -9.39 -2.73 -9.86
C GLY A 43 -8.52 -2.96 -11.11
N ASN A 44 -9.04 -2.65 -12.28
CA ASN A 44 -8.29 -2.74 -13.54
C ASN A 44 -7.11 -1.76 -13.56
N HIS A 45 -7.31 -0.51 -13.11
CA HIS A 45 -6.24 0.48 -13.00
C HIS A 45 -5.15 0.01 -12.04
N LEU A 46 -5.52 -0.40 -10.83
CA LEU A 46 -4.56 -0.91 -9.84
C LEU A 46 -3.84 -2.18 -10.33
N THR A 47 -4.53 -3.06 -11.07
CA THR A 47 -3.91 -4.22 -11.71
C THR A 47 -2.79 -3.79 -12.65
N GLN A 48 -3.02 -2.80 -13.50
CA GLN A 48 -2.00 -2.30 -14.44
C GLN A 48 -0.80 -1.72 -13.68
N CYS A 49 -1.03 -0.98 -12.60
CA CYS A 49 0.02 -0.45 -11.75
C CYS A 49 0.83 -1.56 -11.07
N ILE A 50 0.15 -2.57 -10.50
CA ILE A 50 0.81 -3.69 -9.81
C ILE A 50 1.66 -4.51 -10.78
N VAL A 51 1.09 -4.98 -11.90
CA VAL A 51 1.80 -5.90 -12.80
C VAL A 51 3.01 -5.24 -13.49
N LYS A 52 3.04 -3.92 -13.55
CA LYS A 52 4.19 -3.17 -14.04
C LYS A 52 5.42 -3.35 -13.15
N TYR A 53 5.23 -3.39 -11.84
CA TYR A 53 6.33 -3.43 -10.85
C TYR A 53 6.46 -4.77 -10.14
N TRP A 54 5.38 -5.47 -9.86
CA TRP A 54 5.37 -6.75 -9.15
C TRP A 54 5.88 -7.90 -10.01
N SER A 55 7.19 -8.18 -9.93
CA SER A 55 7.84 -9.18 -10.80
C SER A 55 7.54 -10.63 -10.46
N GLN A 56 6.97 -10.90 -9.28
CA GLN A 56 6.74 -12.26 -8.78
C GLN A 56 5.62 -12.98 -9.50
N ASN A 57 4.57 -12.25 -9.86
CA ASN A 57 3.47 -12.78 -10.66
C ASN A 57 2.82 -11.63 -11.44
N ARG A 58 2.99 -11.64 -12.76
CA ARG A 58 2.42 -10.64 -13.67
C ARG A 58 1.06 -11.05 -14.24
N HIS A 59 0.56 -12.20 -13.82
CA HIS A 59 -0.69 -12.78 -14.32
C HIS A 59 -1.86 -12.60 -13.34
N ILE A 60 -1.68 -11.71 -12.36
CA ILE A 60 -2.71 -11.40 -11.38
C ILE A 60 -3.60 -10.26 -11.85
N GLN A 61 -4.84 -10.29 -11.40
CA GLN A 61 -5.82 -9.25 -11.61
C GLN A 61 -6.53 -8.95 -10.30
N MET A 62 -6.55 -7.67 -9.92
CA MET A 62 -7.32 -7.21 -8.78
C MET A 62 -8.79 -7.14 -9.14
N ARG A 63 -9.64 -7.73 -8.33
CA ARG A 63 -11.09 -7.73 -8.50
C ARG A 63 -11.75 -7.24 -7.22
N PHE A 64 -12.81 -6.50 -7.37
CA PHE A 64 -13.63 -6.05 -6.26
C PHE A 64 -15.07 -6.45 -6.49
N ASP A 65 -15.67 -7.07 -5.50
CA ASP A 65 -17.10 -7.38 -5.51
C ASP A 65 -17.82 -6.63 -4.40
N VAL A 66 -19.10 -6.38 -4.64
CA VAL A 66 -19.99 -5.73 -3.69
C VAL A 66 -21.21 -6.60 -3.52
N ARG A 67 -21.47 -6.99 -2.30
CA ARG A 67 -22.62 -7.81 -1.97
C ARG A 67 -23.18 -7.52 -0.59
N ASP A 68 -24.42 -7.85 -0.39
CA ASP A 68 -25.06 -7.82 0.91
C ASP A 68 -24.34 -8.75 1.90
N ALA A 69 -24.30 -8.32 3.15
CA ALA A 69 -23.76 -9.09 4.25
C ALA A 69 -24.51 -10.42 4.43
N LYS A 70 -23.77 -11.45 4.86
CA LYS A 70 -24.31 -12.75 5.23
C LYS A 70 -23.95 -13.06 6.68
N ALA A 71 -24.78 -13.86 7.35
CA ALA A 71 -24.57 -14.23 8.76
C ALA A 71 -23.22 -14.96 9.02
N GLY A 72 -22.62 -15.57 8.00
CA GLY A 72 -21.31 -16.24 8.08
C GLY A 72 -20.12 -15.35 7.73
N ASP A 73 -20.33 -14.07 7.42
CA ASP A 73 -19.23 -13.16 7.13
C ASP A 73 -18.45 -12.79 8.41
N PRO A 74 -17.21 -12.33 8.30
CA PRO A 74 -16.39 -11.93 9.43
C PRO A 74 -17.09 -10.90 10.32
N GLU A 75 -16.68 -10.87 11.59
CA GLU A 75 -17.17 -9.88 12.55
C GLU A 75 -16.95 -8.45 11.99
N GLY A 76 -17.95 -7.61 12.14
CA GLY A 76 -17.96 -6.25 11.55
C GLY A 76 -18.46 -6.20 10.09
N MET A 77 -18.56 -7.34 9.37
CA MET A 77 -19.06 -7.41 8.00
C MET A 77 -20.41 -8.14 7.88
N GLN A 78 -21.10 -8.34 8.99
CA GLN A 78 -22.36 -9.12 9.04
C GLN A 78 -23.60 -8.26 8.80
N GLN A 79 -23.44 -6.98 8.49
CA GLN A 79 -24.55 -6.05 8.23
C GLN A 79 -24.24 -5.13 7.04
N GLY A 80 -25.27 -4.69 6.35
CA GLY A 80 -25.18 -3.75 5.25
C GLY A 80 -24.59 -4.35 3.96
N VAL A 81 -23.96 -3.48 3.18
CA VAL A 81 -23.30 -3.82 1.91
C VAL A 81 -21.80 -3.77 2.10
N ASN A 82 -21.10 -4.83 1.76
CA ASN A 82 -19.65 -4.96 1.94
C ASN A 82 -18.92 -4.99 0.60
N VAL A 83 -17.72 -4.42 0.59
CA VAL A 83 -16.77 -4.49 -0.53
C VAL A 83 -15.76 -5.61 -0.25
N TRP A 84 -15.60 -6.51 -1.20
CA TRP A 84 -14.67 -7.65 -1.11
C TRP A 84 -13.56 -7.47 -2.13
N GLY A 85 -12.31 -7.55 -1.66
CA GLY A 85 -11.13 -7.54 -2.52
C GLY A 85 -10.65 -8.96 -2.79
N GLU A 86 -10.40 -9.26 -4.05
CA GLU A 86 -9.93 -10.55 -4.52
C GLU A 86 -8.79 -10.40 -5.52
N VAL A 87 -7.94 -11.41 -5.57
CA VAL A 87 -6.86 -11.52 -6.56
C VAL A 87 -7.15 -12.74 -7.43
N TYR A 88 -7.39 -12.52 -8.70
CA TYR A 88 -7.50 -13.56 -9.70
C TYR A 88 -6.14 -13.82 -10.34
N ASP A 89 -5.72 -15.08 -10.40
CA ASP A 89 -4.52 -15.54 -11.08
C ASP A 89 -4.94 -16.27 -12.36
N SER A 90 -4.60 -15.69 -13.51
CA SER A 90 -5.00 -16.22 -14.80
C SER A 90 -4.20 -17.46 -15.24
N VAL A 91 -3.05 -17.72 -14.64
CA VAL A 91 -2.27 -18.94 -14.90
C VAL A 91 -2.89 -20.15 -14.20
N HIS A 92 -3.28 -19.96 -12.94
CA HIS A 92 -3.84 -21.04 -12.12
C HIS A 92 -5.37 -21.09 -12.14
N TRP A 93 -6.01 -20.15 -12.83
CA TRP A 93 -7.48 -20.03 -12.91
C TRP A 93 -8.14 -19.96 -11.52
N ALA A 94 -7.44 -19.36 -10.56
CA ALA A 94 -7.84 -19.34 -9.17
C ALA A 94 -8.10 -17.90 -8.70
N THR A 95 -9.16 -17.72 -7.92
CA THR A 95 -9.46 -16.48 -7.20
C THR A 95 -9.20 -16.71 -5.73
N THR A 96 -8.45 -15.80 -5.11
CA THR A 96 -8.16 -15.83 -3.67
C THR A 96 -8.55 -14.50 -3.04
N PRO A 97 -9.16 -14.50 -1.84
CA PRO A 97 -9.39 -13.27 -1.09
C PRO A 97 -8.08 -12.51 -0.87
N LEU A 98 -8.14 -11.18 -0.91
CA LEU A 98 -6.98 -10.33 -0.64
C LEU A 98 -6.38 -10.59 0.75
N SER A 99 -7.22 -10.88 1.74
CA SER A 99 -6.83 -11.25 3.10
C SER A 99 -5.96 -12.52 3.18
N ASN A 100 -6.06 -13.41 2.19
CA ASN A 100 -5.27 -14.66 2.13
C ASN A 100 -3.94 -14.49 1.37
N ARG A 101 -3.65 -13.28 0.91
CA ARG A 101 -2.36 -12.98 0.27
C ARG A 101 -1.27 -12.71 1.32
N SER A 102 -0.01 -12.78 0.90
CA SER A 102 1.11 -12.46 1.80
C SER A 102 0.99 -11.01 2.32
N ARG A 103 1.44 -10.77 3.55
CA ARG A 103 1.45 -9.43 4.15
C ARG A 103 2.18 -8.42 3.26
N GLY A 104 3.28 -8.83 2.64
CA GLY A 104 4.02 -7.97 1.73
C GLY A 104 3.22 -7.57 0.49
N PHE A 105 2.47 -8.51 -0.10
CA PHE A 105 1.59 -8.19 -1.24
C PHE A 105 0.49 -7.21 -0.83
N VAL A 106 -0.17 -7.47 0.29
CA VAL A 106 -1.25 -6.59 0.80
C VAL A 106 -0.70 -5.19 1.09
N TRP A 107 0.48 -5.11 1.72
CA TRP A 107 1.13 -3.83 2.00
C TRP A 107 1.47 -3.08 0.69
N PHE A 108 2.09 -3.76 -0.28
CA PHE A 108 2.46 -3.16 -1.56
C PHE A 108 1.22 -2.66 -2.33
N PHE A 109 0.16 -3.47 -2.36
CA PHE A 109 -1.12 -3.09 -2.95
C PHE A 109 -1.73 -1.85 -2.25
N SER A 110 -1.75 -1.85 -0.92
CA SER A 110 -2.30 -0.76 -0.11
C SER A 110 -1.56 0.56 -0.35
N PHE A 111 -0.23 0.48 -0.39
CA PHE A 111 0.61 1.64 -0.71
C PHE A 111 0.32 2.18 -2.12
N LEU A 112 0.23 1.30 -3.12
CA LEU A 112 -0.13 1.68 -4.48
C LEU A 112 -1.49 2.36 -4.58
N ALA A 113 -2.52 1.77 -3.95
CA ALA A 113 -3.87 2.32 -3.98
C ALA A 113 -3.92 3.74 -3.40
N TRP A 114 -3.26 3.94 -2.26
CA TRP A 114 -3.15 5.24 -1.63
C TRP A 114 -2.37 6.23 -2.52
N TYR A 115 -1.19 5.82 -3.00
CA TYR A 115 -0.33 6.72 -3.76
C TYR A 115 -0.90 7.10 -5.14
N GLU A 116 -1.60 6.19 -5.82
CA GLU A 116 -2.31 6.51 -7.07
C GLU A 116 -3.39 7.59 -6.86
N ASP A 117 -4.05 7.60 -5.71
CA ASP A 117 -4.97 8.68 -5.35
C ASP A 117 -4.24 10.01 -5.10
N VAL A 118 -3.11 9.98 -4.37
CA VAL A 118 -2.25 11.17 -4.16
C VAL A 118 -1.79 11.77 -5.49
N LYS A 119 -1.32 10.94 -6.41
CA LYS A 119 -0.92 11.39 -7.76
C LYS A 119 -2.06 12.05 -8.51
N ARG A 120 -3.24 11.47 -8.43
CA ARG A 120 -4.43 12.00 -9.11
C ARG A 120 -4.87 13.36 -8.59
N GLN A 121 -4.65 13.61 -7.30
CA GLN A 121 -4.95 14.91 -6.69
C GLN A 121 -3.95 16.01 -7.10
N GLY A 122 -2.83 15.63 -7.73
CA GLY A 122 -1.81 16.57 -8.21
C GLY A 122 -1.07 17.30 -7.07
N GLN A 123 -1.08 16.76 -5.87
CA GLN A 123 -0.43 17.36 -4.71
C GLN A 123 1.05 17.04 -4.71
N ASN A 124 1.87 18.04 -4.39
CA ASN A 124 3.27 17.83 -4.04
C ASN A 124 3.34 17.35 -2.60
N VAL A 125 3.90 16.17 -2.40
CA VAL A 125 4.01 15.56 -1.08
C VAL A 125 5.46 15.24 -0.73
N ILE A 126 5.76 15.24 0.57
CA ILE A 126 6.98 14.67 1.13
C ILE A 126 6.58 13.35 1.77
N LEU A 127 7.14 12.26 1.28
CA LEU A 127 6.85 10.92 1.78
C LEU A 127 7.90 10.53 2.81
N LEU A 128 7.43 10.22 4.01
CA LEU A 128 8.24 9.69 5.09
C LEU A 128 7.77 8.26 5.36
N LEU A 129 8.61 7.28 5.10
CA LEU A 129 8.27 5.86 5.24
C LEU A 129 9.22 5.21 6.23
N ASP A 130 8.65 4.58 7.25
CA ASP A 130 9.40 3.80 8.21
C ASP A 130 9.35 2.32 7.83
N GLU A 131 10.52 1.72 7.54
CA GLU A 131 10.68 0.33 7.14
C GLU A 131 9.70 -0.17 6.05
N PRO A 132 9.55 0.54 4.91
CA PRO A 132 8.52 0.21 3.92
C PRO A 132 8.68 -1.17 3.29
N GLY A 133 9.86 -1.77 3.40
CA GLY A 133 10.15 -3.10 2.87
C GLY A 133 10.04 -4.23 3.89
N LEU A 134 9.67 -3.97 5.16
CA LEU A 134 9.77 -4.96 6.24
C LEU A 134 9.03 -6.27 5.97
N SER A 135 7.84 -6.20 5.36
CA SER A 135 7.02 -7.38 5.05
C SER A 135 7.35 -8.01 3.68
N LEU A 136 8.32 -7.46 2.96
CA LEU A 136 8.70 -7.89 1.62
C LEU A 136 9.98 -8.72 1.68
N HIS A 137 10.04 -9.80 0.90
CA HIS A 137 11.32 -10.49 0.68
C HIS A 137 12.17 -9.74 -0.36
N GLY A 138 13.48 -10.01 -0.45
CA GLY A 138 14.45 -9.22 -1.20
C GLY A 138 14.05 -8.89 -2.64
N ARG A 139 13.46 -9.84 -3.40
CA ARG A 139 12.98 -9.57 -4.77
C ARG A 139 11.84 -8.55 -4.80
N ALA A 140 10.92 -8.63 -3.85
CA ALA A 140 9.81 -7.68 -3.76
C ALA A 140 10.28 -6.30 -3.26
N GLN A 141 11.32 -6.25 -2.44
CA GLN A 141 11.98 -5.00 -2.06
C GLN A 141 12.64 -4.32 -3.26
N ALA A 142 13.30 -5.08 -4.13
CA ALA A 142 13.82 -4.56 -5.39
C ALA A 142 12.70 -4.04 -6.33
N ASP A 143 11.53 -4.71 -6.34
CA ASP A 143 10.35 -4.23 -7.05
C ASP A 143 9.86 -2.88 -6.49
N LEU A 144 9.86 -2.73 -5.16
CA LEU A 144 9.48 -1.49 -4.49
C LEU A 144 10.46 -0.35 -4.81
N LEU A 145 11.77 -0.60 -4.80
CA LEU A 145 12.77 0.40 -5.20
C LEU A 145 12.55 0.88 -6.64
N ARG A 146 12.30 -0.04 -7.56
CA ARG A 146 11.99 0.33 -8.95
C ARG A 146 10.73 1.19 -9.06
N TYR A 147 9.73 0.91 -8.23
CA TYR A 147 8.54 1.72 -8.14
C TYR A 147 8.86 3.13 -7.62
N PHE A 148 9.65 3.23 -6.56
CA PHE A 148 10.07 4.52 -6.00
C PHE A 148 10.81 5.37 -7.02
N ASP A 149 11.76 4.79 -7.73
CA ASP A 149 12.54 5.51 -8.75
C ASP A 149 11.69 5.98 -9.94
N ALA A 150 10.73 5.17 -10.36
CA ALA A 150 9.94 5.47 -11.55
C ALA A 150 8.76 6.41 -11.28
N GLU A 151 8.10 6.26 -10.14
CA GLU A 151 6.82 6.93 -9.88
C GLU A 151 6.93 8.06 -8.85
N LEU A 152 7.90 7.96 -7.91
CA LEU A 152 8.06 8.95 -6.84
C LEU A 152 9.12 10.01 -7.14
N SER A 153 9.72 10.00 -8.33
CA SER A 153 10.78 10.93 -8.71
C SER A 153 10.38 12.42 -8.70
N VAL A 154 9.09 12.71 -8.76
CA VAL A 154 8.55 14.07 -8.70
C VAL A 154 8.29 14.55 -7.27
N HIS A 155 8.42 13.66 -6.28
CA HIS A 155 8.20 13.94 -4.87
C HIS A 155 9.51 13.80 -4.09
N GLN A 156 9.53 14.32 -2.85
CA GLN A 156 10.60 14.02 -1.91
C GLN A 156 10.25 12.74 -1.16
N LEU A 157 11.16 11.78 -1.17
CA LEU A 157 11.03 10.52 -0.46
C LEU A 157 12.19 10.36 0.50
N LEU A 158 11.87 10.12 1.76
CA LEU A 158 12.78 9.68 2.81
C LEU A 158 12.24 8.40 3.42
N TYR A 159 13.06 7.38 3.55
CA TYR A 159 12.67 6.15 4.23
C TYR A 159 13.80 5.58 5.07
N THR A 160 13.42 4.89 6.15
CA THR A 160 14.35 4.09 6.96
C THR A 160 14.36 2.65 6.47
N THR A 161 15.48 1.95 6.66
CA THR A 161 15.54 0.52 6.40
C THR A 161 16.70 -0.15 7.10
N HIS A 162 16.52 -1.39 7.56
CA HIS A 162 17.57 -2.33 7.96
C HIS A 162 17.92 -3.34 6.86
N SER A 163 17.24 -3.29 5.70
CA SER A 163 17.45 -4.25 4.62
C SER A 163 18.42 -3.73 3.57
N PRO A 164 19.50 -4.48 3.27
CA PRO A 164 20.41 -4.12 2.18
C PRO A 164 19.73 -4.14 0.80
N PHE A 165 18.62 -4.89 0.63
CA PHE A 165 17.85 -4.92 -0.62
C PHE A 165 17.03 -3.67 -0.87
N MET A 166 16.90 -2.79 0.14
CA MET A 166 16.26 -1.48 0.02
C MET A 166 17.27 -0.36 -0.24
N ILE A 167 18.51 -0.70 -0.55
CA ILE A 167 19.56 0.26 -0.90
C ILE A 167 19.91 0.06 -2.38
N ASP A 168 19.79 1.14 -3.17
CA ASP A 168 20.26 1.13 -4.54
C ASP A 168 21.79 1.31 -4.56
N PRO A 169 22.56 0.28 -4.95
CA PRO A 169 24.01 0.35 -4.96
C PRO A 169 24.58 1.38 -5.96
N THR A 170 23.76 1.88 -6.87
CA THR A 170 24.18 2.91 -7.84
C THR A 170 23.95 4.33 -7.33
N LYS A 171 23.35 4.48 -6.14
CA LYS A 171 22.95 5.76 -5.54
C LYS A 171 23.34 5.86 -4.06
N PHE A 172 24.54 5.37 -3.72
CA PHE A 172 25.03 5.41 -2.34
C PHE A 172 25.14 6.82 -1.75
N GLU A 173 25.27 7.82 -2.57
CA GLU A 173 25.29 9.22 -2.14
C GLU A 173 23.99 9.68 -1.45
N ARG A 174 22.90 8.93 -1.63
CA ARG A 174 21.61 9.17 -0.97
C ARG A 174 21.48 8.48 0.38
N VAL A 175 22.40 7.57 0.71
CA VAL A 175 22.33 6.78 1.94
C VAL A 175 22.93 7.56 3.11
N ARG A 176 22.26 7.46 4.26
CA ARG A 176 22.78 7.95 5.55
C ARG A 176 22.72 6.81 6.54
N ILE A 177 23.84 6.61 7.23
CA ILE A 177 23.95 5.64 8.33
C ILE A 177 23.59 6.39 9.61
N VAL A 178 22.63 5.87 10.35
CA VAL A 178 22.23 6.40 11.65
C VAL A 178 22.78 5.47 12.72
N GLN A 179 23.51 6.05 13.67
CA GLN A 179 24.10 5.32 14.79
C GLN A 179 23.68 5.99 16.10
N ASP A 180 23.22 5.22 17.05
CA ASP A 180 22.95 5.70 18.41
C ASP A 180 24.23 5.64 19.24
N LEU A 181 24.83 6.79 19.47
CA LEU A 181 26.09 6.90 20.21
C LEU A 181 25.93 6.58 21.70
N GLY A 182 24.75 6.84 22.27
CA GLY A 182 24.48 6.58 23.68
C GLY A 182 24.42 5.10 24.01
N ILE A 183 23.95 4.25 23.07
CA ILE A 183 23.91 2.80 23.24
C ILE A 183 25.25 2.15 22.91
N ASP A 184 25.89 2.58 21.83
CA ASP A 184 27.10 1.93 21.31
C ASP A 184 28.37 2.22 22.12
N ALA A 185 28.41 3.33 22.86
CA ALA A 185 29.57 3.74 23.66
C ALA A 185 29.16 4.44 24.97
N PRO A 186 28.36 3.83 25.84
CA PRO A 186 27.75 4.52 26.99
C PRO A 186 28.76 5.03 28.03
N GLU A 187 29.97 4.49 28.09
CA GLU A 187 31.01 4.85 29.06
C GLU A 187 32.10 5.76 28.50
N ALA A 188 32.16 5.93 27.17
CA ALA A 188 33.28 6.59 26.50
C ALA A 188 32.95 8.02 26.00
N LEU A 189 31.69 8.39 25.92
CA LEU A 189 31.29 9.67 25.36
C LEU A 189 31.06 10.72 26.46
N PRO A 190 31.55 11.96 26.28
CA PRO A 190 31.10 13.09 27.09
C PRO A 190 29.58 13.27 26.91
N LYS A 191 28.90 13.73 27.96
CA LYS A 191 27.44 13.93 27.94
C LYS A 191 26.94 14.85 26.83
N GLU A 192 27.82 15.68 26.28
CA GLU A 192 27.54 16.61 25.17
C GLU A 192 27.53 15.90 23.78
N GLU A 193 28.10 14.69 23.68
CA GLU A 193 28.15 13.88 22.47
C GLU A 193 27.17 12.69 22.51
N ASP A 194 26.39 12.60 23.59
CA ASP A 194 25.37 11.58 23.73
C ASP A 194 24.17 11.90 22.81
N GLY A 195 23.96 11.07 21.80
CA GLY A 195 22.92 11.31 20.80
C GLY A 195 23.04 10.42 19.57
N THR A 196 22.24 10.74 18.57
CA THR A 196 22.21 10.03 17.30
C THR A 196 23.10 10.74 16.28
N LYS A 197 24.00 9.98 15.64
CA LYS A 197 24.86 10.45 14.54
C LYS A 197 24.25 10.00 13.20
N VAL A 198 24.23 10.91 12.25
CA VAL A 198 23.80 10.70 10.86
C VAL A 198 24.98 10.80 9.90
#